data_499165eab2b54b903d059c4bc441de79
#
_entry.id   499165eab2b54b903d059c4bc441de79
#
_cell.length_a   1.000
_cell.length_b   1.000
_cell.length_c   1.000
_cell.angle_alpha   90.00
_cell.angle_beta   90.00
_cell.angle_gamma   90.00
#
_symmetry.space_group_name_H-M   'P 1'
#
loop_
_entity.id
_entity.type
_entity.pdbx_description
1 polymer ?
#
loop_
_entity_poly.entity_id
_entity_poly.type
_entity_poly.pdbx_seq_one_letter_code
_entity_poly.pdbx_strand_id
1 'polypeptide(L)'
;MMSQKKQTFNVLFWIRKGRTNEKLSPLSCRVTISGQRYEIPTKLYLRSESWSAVAQKSLGKTANDKEANRYIEDLKITIEDTVIKIRQKNYPLNIENFKLMFQTQDNEFSTISTLFDYHEIMEKKNLRASTFVGYHVTKKHLLNFIRIKYHVSDYDLTAIDKAFVYEFYAYLQGYKIGRAHV
;
A
#
# COMPACT_ATOMS: atom_id res chain seq x y z
N MET A 1 -27.21 24.83 -0.18
CA MET A 1 -26.84 23.74 -1.12
C MET A 1 -25.34 23.71 -1.25
N MET A 2 -24.66 22.75 -0.62
CA MET A 2 -23.20 22.56 -0.80
C MET A 2 -22.98 21.91 -2.16
N SER A 3 -22.30 22.62 -3.06
CA SER A 3 -21.87 22.10 -4.35
C SER A 3 -20.94 20.89 -4.10
N GLN A 4 -21.40 19.68 -4.42
CA GLN A 4 -20.53 18.51 -4.43
C GLN A 4 -19.46 18.72 -5.49
N LYS A 5 -18.22 19.04 -5.08
CA LYS A 5 -17.07 19.07 -5.98
C LYS A 5 -16.98 17.71 -6.67
N LYS A 6 -17.16 17.72 -8.01
CA LYS A 6 -17.07 16.52 -8.85
C LYS A 6 -15.71 15.86 -8.58
N GLN A 7 -15.75 14.64 -8.04
CA GLN A 7 -14.57 13.87 -7.74
C GLN A 7 -13.86 13.48 -9.04
N THR A 8 -12.64 13.97 -9.26
CA THR A 8 -11.86 13.68 -10.46
C THR A 8 -10.88 12.55 -10.18
N PHE A 9 -10.80 11.61 -11.12
CA PHE A 9 -9.85 10.50 -11.13
C PHE A 9 -9.18 10.42 -12.49
N ASN A 10 -7.84 10.37 -12.51
CA ASN A 10 -7.07 10.26 -13.73
C ASN A 10 -5.79 9.45 -13.49
N VAL A 11 -5.42 8.63 -14.48
CA VAL A 11 -4.17 7.87 -14.51
C VAL A 11 -3.36 8.35 -15.72
N LEU A 12 -2.08 8.64 -15.51
CA LEU A 12 -1.18 9.10 -16.54
C LEU A 12 0.11 8.28 -16.53
N PHE A 13 0.44 7.70 -17.67
CA PHE A 13 1.76 7.11 -17.92
C PHE A 13 2.59 8.05 -18.78
N TRP A 14 3.87 8.22 -18.40
CA TRP A 14 4.80 9.04 -19.16
C TRP A 14 6.23 8.52 -19.01
N ILE A 15 7.09 8.90 -19.94
CA ILE A 15 8.54 8.72 -19.79
C ILE A 15 9.18 10.08 -19.51
N ARG A 16 10.16 10.11 -18.62
CA ARG A 16 10.95 11.31 -18.34
C ARG A 16 12.13 11.32 -19.30
N LYS A 17 12.15 12.28 -20.23
CA LYS A 17 13.31 12.47 -21.11
C LYS A 17 14.53 12.78 -20.24
N GLY A 18 15.57 11.95 -20.32
CA GLY A 18 16.84 12.16 -19.62
C GLY A 18 17.51 13.46 -20.09
N ARG A 19 18.32 14.06 -19.20
CA ARG A 19 19.16 15.24 -19.55
C ARG A 19 20.39 14.88 -20.37
N THR A 20 20.74 13.63 -20.45
CA THR A 20 21.91 13.06 -21.13
C THR A 20 21.48 12.07 -22.21
N ASN A 21 22.35 11.79 -23.18
CA ASN A 21 22.17 10.85 -24.30
C ASN A 21 21.85 9.39 -23.90
N GLU A 22 21.13 9.19 -22.81
CA GLU A 22 20.69 7.86 -22.39
C GLU A 22 19.63 7.34 -23.37
N LYS A 23 19.93 6.21 -23.97
CA LYS A 23 19.05 5.53 -24.94
C LYS A 23 17.73 5.07 -24.32
N LEU A 24 17.64 5.01 -22.99
CA LEU A 24 16.49 4.53 -22.24
C LEU A 24 16.03 5.58 -21.22
N SER A 25 14.73 5.76 -21.11
CA SER A 25 14.07 6.68 -20.17
C SER A 25 13.17 5.91 -19.22
N PRO A 26 13.12 6.26 -17.91
CA PRO A 26 12.26 5.59 -16.97
C PRO A 26 10.78 5.85 -17.29
N LEU A 27 9.99 4.78 -17.30
CA LEU A 27 8.54 4.84 -17.35
C LEU A 27 8.02 5.17 -15.96
N SER A 28 7.08 6.09 -15.87
CA SER A 28 6.44 6.51 -14.62
C SER A 28 4.93 6.45 -14.77
N CYS A 29 4.23 6.22 -13.67
CA CYS A 29 2.78 6.27 -13.59
C CYS A 29 2.36 7.28 -12.50
N ARG A 30 1.30 8.04 -12.74
CA ARG A 30 0.70 8.97 -11.78
C ARG A 30 -0.79 8.76 -11.70
N VAL A 31 -1.27 8.59 -10.49
CA VAL A 31 -2.69 8.62 -10.17
C VAL A 31 -3.01 9.99 -9.59
N THR A 32 -4.06 10.64 -10.08
CA THR A 32 -4.56 11.91 -9.58
C THR A 32 -6.00 11.74 -9.11
N ILE A 33 -6.27 12.07 -7.85
CA ILE A 33 -7.60 11.99 -7.24
C ILE A 33 -7.91 13.36 -6.62
N SER A 34 -8.96 14.03 -7.12
CA SER A 34 -9.38 15.35 -6.63
C SER A 34 -8.23 16.38 -6.51
N GLY A 35 -7.31 16.36 -7.50
CA GLY A 35 -6.14 17.25 -7.56
C GLY A 35 -4.90 16.78 -6.80
N GLN A 36 -5.02 15.82 -5.90
CA GLN A 36 -3.87 15.21 -5.22
C GLN A 36 -3.23 14.13 -6.08
N ARG A 37 -1.89 13.98 -5.99
CA ARG A 37 -1.10 13.12 -6.87
C ARG A 37 -0.37 12.04 -6.10
N TYR A 38 -0.33 10.84 -6.68
CA TYR A 38 0.51 9.73 -6.23
C TYR A 38 1.28 9.17 -7.41
N GLU A 39 2.61 9.09 -7.29
CA GLU A 39 3.48 8.53 -8.33
C GLU A 39 3.85 7.09 -7.97
N ILE A 40 3.64 6.19 -8.93
CA ILE A 40 3.93 4.77 -8.81
C ILE A 40 5.21 4.51 -9.64
N PRO A 41 6.33 4.11 -9.01
CA PRO A 41 7.54 3.76 -9.73
C PRO A 41 7.36 2.42 -10.44
N THR A 42 7.55 2.39 -11.76
CA THR A 42 7.37 1.16 -12.55
C THR A 42 8.64 0.31 -12.64
N LYS A 43 9.82 0.91 -12.37
CA LYS A 43 11.15 0.29 -12.56
C LYS A 43 11.43 -0.15 -14.00
N LEU A 44 10.60 0.24 -14.96
CA LEU A 44 10.77 -0.06 -16.38
C LEU A 44 11.39 1.13 -17.11
N TYR A 45 12.16 0.82 -18.15
CA TYR A 45 12.87 1.79 -18.97
C TYR A 45 12.55 1.55 -20.43
N LEU A 46 12.23 2.62 -21.17
CA LEU A 46 11.85 2.57 -22.59
C LEU A 46 12.69 3.54 -23.41
N ARG A 47 12.83 3.27 -24.70
CA ARG A 47 13.37 4.23 -25.65
C ARG A 47 12.40 5.38 -25.85
N SER A 48 12.87 6.61 -25.73
CA SER A 48 12.02 7.81 -25.90
C SER A 48 11.36 7.85 -27.28
N GLU A 49 12.03 7.33 -28.29
CA GLU A 49 11.55 7.28 -29.68
C GLU A 49 10.37 6.34 -29.88
N SER A 50 10.28 5.28 -29.08
CA SER A 50 9.19 4.31 -29.16
C SER A 50 7.95 4.71 -28.36
N TRP A 51 8.03 5.75 -27.52
CA TRP A 51 6.93 6.15 -26.66
C TRP A 51 5.91 7.04 -27.35
N SER A 52 4.64 6.67 -27.31
CA SER A 52 3.51 7.51 -27.69
C SER A 52 2.84 8.14 -26.45
N ALA A 53 3.02 9.44 -26.28
CA ALA A 53 2.37 10.17 -25.18
C ALA A 53 0.84 10.20 -25.31
N VAL A 54 0.31 10.19 -26.54
CA VAL A 54 -1.13 10.18 -26.82
C VAL A 54 -1.73 8.83 -26.49
N ALA A 55 -1.08 7.74 -26.93
CA ALA A 55 -1.57 6.38 -26.65
C ALA A 55 -1.13 5.86 -25.27
N GLN A 56 -0.22 6.58 -24.58
CA GLN A 56 0.39 6.17 -23.31
C GLN A 56 0.93 4.74 -23.33
N LYS A 57 1.63 4.39 -24.42
CA LYS A 57 2.23 3.07 -24.62
C LYS A 57 3.44 3.15 -25.55
N SER A 58 4.28 2.11 -25.53
CA SER A 58 5.34 1.98 -26.52
C SER A 58 4.78 1.46 -27.85
N LEU A 59 5.19 2.10 -28.95
CA LEU A 59 4.92 1.67 -30.33
C LEU A 59 6.04 0.78 -30.88
N GLY A 60 7.12 0.57 -30.11
CA GLY A 60 8.21 -0.31 -30.47
C GLY A 60 7.79 -1.79 -30.51
N LYS A 61 8.63 -2.60 -31.18
CA LYS A 61 8.35 -4.03 -31.43
C LYS A 61 9.27 -4.96 -30.63
N THR A 62 10.18 -4.42 -29.84
CA THR A 62 11.12 -5.23 -29.03
C THR A 62 10.40 -5.99 -27.92
N ALA A 63 11.04 -7.00 -27.37
CA ALA A 63 10.52 -7.74 -26.22
C ALA A 63 10.24 -6.80 -25.02
N ASN A 64 11.16 -5.86 -24.76
CA ASN A 64 11.02 -4.86 -23.71
C ASN A 64 9.80 -3.92 -23.93
N ASP A 65 9.52 -3.52 -25.18
CA ASP A 65 8.34 -2.70 -25.49
C ASP A 65 7.04 -3.46 -25.22
N LYS A 66 7.00 -4.75 -25.57
CA LYS A 66 5.84 -5.61 -25.34
C LYS A 66 5.62 -5.87 -23.86
N GLU A 67 6.68 -6.11 -23.10
CA GLU A 67 6.64 -6.30 -21.66
C GLU A 67 6.14 -5.04 -20.96
N ALA A 68 6.69 -3.87 -21.32
CA ALA A 68 6.25 -2.59 -20.76
C ALA A 68 4.78 -2.31 -21.07
N ASN A 69 4.30 -2.60 -22.27
CA ASN A 69 2.89 -2.41 -22.61
C ASN A 69 1.97 -3.36 -21.79
N ARG A 70 2.40 -4.62 -21.60
CA ARG A 70 1.67 -5.56 -20.74
C ARG A 70 1.60 -5.03 -19.30
N TYR A 71 2.74 -4.60 -18.75
CA TYR A 71 2.80 -4.03 -17.43
C TYR A 71 1.89 -2.79 -17.27
N ILE A 72 1.84 -1.91 -18.29
CA ILE A 72 0.95 -0.74 -18.29
C ILE A 72 -0.52 -1.17 -18.17
N GLU A 73 -0.95 -2.18 -18.95
CA GLU A 73 -2.32 -2.68 -18.89
C GLU A 73 -2.63 -3.35 -17.54
N ASP A 74 -1.74 -4.19 -17.03
CA ASP A 74 -1.89 -4.84 -15.73
C ASP A 74 -1.97 -3.81 -14.59
N LEU A 75 -1.13 -2.76 -14.66
CA LEU A 75 -1.14 -1.69 -13.66
C LEU A 75 -2.41 -0.84 -13.74
N LYS A 76 -2.96 -0.59 -14.93
CA LYS A 76 -4.28 0.08 -15.09
C LYS A 76 -5.39 -0.71 -14.41
N ILE A 77 -5.46 -2.02 -14.71
CA ILE A 77 -6.44 -2.93 -14.09
C ILE A 77 -6.30 -2.88 -12.56
N THR A 78 -5.09 -3.00 -12.05
CA THR A 78 -4.79 -2.94 -10.61
C THR A 78 -5.25 -1.62 -9.97
N ILE A 79 -5.02 -0.50 -10.64
CA ILE A 79 -5.46 0.83 -10.18
C ILE A 79 -6.99 0.93 -10.19
N GLU A 80 -7.66 0.46 -11.23
CA GLU A 80 -9.12 0.46 -11.34
C GLU A 80 -9.76 -0.42 -10.28
N ASP A 81 -9.24 -1.64 -10.06
CA ASP A 81 -9.70 -2.55 -9.01
C ASP A 81 -9.55 -1.94 -7.62
N THR A 82 -8.46 -1.20 -7.39
CA THR A 82 -8.26 -0.46 -6.13
C THR A 82 -9.38 0.56 -5.91
N VAL A 83 -9.72 1.33 -6.94
CA VAL A 83 -10.81 2.32 -6.86
C VAL A 83 -12.16 1.64 -6.62
N ILE A 84 -12.42 0.51 -7.29
CA ILE A 84 -13.64 -0.29 -7.10
C ILE A 84 -13.72 -0.79 -5.66
N LYS A 85 -12.65 -1.38 -5.11
CA LYS A 85 -12.58 -1.87 -3.73
C LYS A 85 -12.83 -0.75 -2.70
N ILE A 86 -12.26 0.45 -2.91
CA ILE A 86 -12.51 1.62 -2.06
C ILE A 86 -14.00 1.97 -2.02
N ARG A 87 -14.65 2.00 -3.19
CA ARG A 87 -16.08 2.30 -3.31
C ARG A 87 -16.96 1.23 -2.69
N GLN A 88 -16.64 -0.06 -2.91
CA GLN A 88 -17.38 -1.20 -2.33
C GLN A 88 -17.35 -1.20 -0.80
N LYS A 89 -16.22 -0.75 -0.22
CA LYS A 89 -16.08 -0.59 1.23
C LYS A 89 -16.66 0.72 1.78
N ASN A 90 -17.33 1.52 0.93
CA ASN A 90 -17.88 2.83 1.27
C ASN A 90 -16.84 3.83 1.85
N TYR A 91 -15.56 3.67 1.50
CA TYR A 91 -14.54 4.63 1.90
C TYR A 91 -14.51 5.85 0.96
N PRO A 92 -14.16 7.04 1.48
CA PRO A 92 -13.96 8.21 0.62
C PRO A 92 -12.84 7.94 -0.40
N LEU A 93 -13.10 8.19 -1.69
CA LEU A 93 -12.06 8.11 -2.70
C LEU A 93 -11.15 9.34 -2.60
N ASN A 94 -10.04 9.20 -1.92
CA ASN A 94 -8.97 10.18 -1.77
C ASN A 94 -7.61 9.51 -1.98
N ILE A 95 -6.55 10.30 -2.08
CA ILE A 95 -5.22 9.78 -2.38
C ILE A 95 -4.65 8.92 -1.22
N GLU A 96 -5.06 9.19 0.01
CA GLU A 96 -4.62 8.47 1.21
C GLU A 96 -5.19 7.05 1.22
N ASN A 97 -6.51 6.92 1.05
CA ASN A 97 -7.18 5.63 0.96
C ASN A 97 -6.73 4.84 -0.29
N PHE A 98 -6.48 5.55 -1.40
CA PHE A 98 -5.94 4.91 -2.59
C PHE A 98 -4.55 4.33 -2.34
N LYS A 99 -3.62 5.10 -1.79
CA LYS A 99 -2.26 4.62 -1.47
C LYS A 99 -2.31 3.39 -0.59
N LEU A 100 -3.10 3.46 0.46
CA LEU A 100 -3.24 2.36 1.39
C LEU A 100 -3.72 1.10 0.69
N MET A 101 -4.87 1.16 0.02
CA MET A 101 -5.47 0.01 -0.65
C MET A 101 -4.59 -0.52 -1.80
N PHE A 102 -3.89 0.37 -2.52
CA PHE A 102 -2.99 0.00 -3.60
C PHE A 102 -1.74 -0.72 -3.08
N GLN A 103 -1.14 -0.23 -1.99
CA GLN A 103 0.04 -0.86 -1.38
C GLN A 103 -0.28 -2.20 -0.70
N THR A 104 -1.53 -2.39 -0.30
CA THR A 104 -1.98 -3.65 0.33
C THR A 104 -2.48 -4.68 -0.69
N GLN A 105 -2.55 -4.35 -1.99
CA GLN A 105 -2.99 -5.32 -3.02
C GLN A 105 -2.03 -6.49 -3.23
N ASP A 106 -0.73 -6.28 -3.07
CA ASP A 106 0.26 -7.37 -3.14
C ASP A 106 0.37 -8.16 -1.83
N ASN A 107 -0.19 -7.61 -0.75
CA ASN A 107 -0.32 -8.25 0.55
C ASN A 107 -1.72 -7.89 1.09
N GLU A 108 -2.73 -8.66 0.80
CA GLU A 108 -3.91 -8.74 1.66
C GLU A 108 -3.38 -8.92 3.08
N PHE A 109 -3.41 -7.87 3.95
CA PHE A 109 -2.93 -7.89 5.34
C PHE A 109 -2.25 -9.21 5.71
N SER A 110 -1.11 -9.53 5.08
CA SER A 110 -0.49 -10.84 5.26
C SER A 110 0.17 -10.94 6.62
N THR A 111 0.51 -9.78 7.22
CA THR A 111 1.24 -9.76 8.48
C THR A 111 0.56 -8.89 9.55
N ILE A 112 0.93 -9.15 10.79
CA ILE A 112 0.43 -8.40 11.96
C ILE A 112 0.74 -6.91 11.85
N SER A 113 1.95 -6.51 11.43
CA SER A 113 2.30 -5.10 11.27
C SER A 113 1.42 -4.42 10.25
N THR A 114 1.21 -5.04 9.08
CA THR A 114 0.39 -4.46 8.02
C THR A 114 -1.08 -4.30 8.43
N LEU A 115 -1.61 -5.24 9.23
CA LEU A 115 -2.96 -5.13 9.80
C LEU A 115 -3.09 -3.93 10.74
N PHE A 116 -2.13 -3.75 11.65
CA PHE A 116 -2.15 -2.61 12.59
C PHE A 116 -1.99 -1.27 11.86
N ASP A 117 -1.11 -1.18 10.85
CA ASP A 117 -0.90 0.04 10.07
C ASP A 117 -2.17 0.41 9.29
N TYR A 118 -2.85 -0.58 8.72
CA TYR A 118 -4.15 -0.38 8.08
C TYR A 118 -5.20 0.12 9.07
N HIS A 119 -5.33 -0.53 10.21
CA HIS A 119 -6.28 -0.13 11.25
C HIS A 119 -6.02 1.31 11.71
N GLU A 120 -4.76 1.68 11.92
CA GLU A 120 -4.38 3.04 12.32
C GLU A 120 -4.84 4.08 11.30
N ILE A 121 -4.61 3.84 10.00
CA ILE A 121 -4.98 4.78 8.95
C ILE A 121 -6.51 4.90 8.82
N MET A 122 -7.22 3.76 8.89
CA MET A 122 -8.68 3.73 8.72
C MET A 122 -9.43 4.36 9.89
N GLU A 123 -8.96 4.12 11.10
CA GLU A 123 -9.66 4.53 12.32
C GLU A 123 -9.16 5.86 12.91
N LYS A 124 -8.14 6.47 12.31
CA LYS A 124 -7.52 7.72 12.80
C LYS A 124 -8.51 8.86 13.08
N LYS A 125 -9.62 8.92 12.32
CA LYS A 125 -10.66 9.94 12.48
C LYS A 125 -11.79 9.53 13.43
N ASN A 126 -11.93 8.23 13.68
CA ASN A 126 -13.07 7.66 14.42
C ASN A 126 -12.74 7.35 15.88
N LEU A 127 -11.46 7.12 16.18
CA LEU A 127 -11.03 6.73 17.51
C LEU A 127 -10.49 7.90 18.32
N ARG A 128 -10.72 7.85 19.64
CA ARG A 128 -10.12 8.80 20.60
C ARG A 128 -8.60 8.56 20.69
N ALA A 129 -7.84 9.61 20.97
CA ALA A 129 -6.39 9.54 21.11
C ALA A 129 -5.93 8.47 22.12
N SER A 130 -6.65 8.32 23.25
CA SER A 130 -6.36 7.27 24.25
C SER A 130 -6.50 5.86 23.70
N THR A 131 -7.48 5.62 22.83
CA THR A 131 -7.68 4.32 22.18
C THR A 131 -6.54 4.02 21.23
N PHE A 132 -6.05 5.01 20.47
CA PHE A 132 -4.86 4.88 19.62
C PHE A 132 -3.62 4.47 20.39
N VAL A 133 -3.37 5.10 21.54
CA VAL A 133 -2.26 4.71 22.43
C VAL A 133 -2.38 3.24 22.83
N GLY A 134 -3.60 2.76 23.15
CA GLY A 134 -3.85 1.34 23.45
C GLY A 134 -3.47 0.41 22.30
N TYR A 135 -3.82 0.74 21.05
CA TYR A 135 -3.45 -0.05 19.87
C TYR A 135 -1.94 -0.08 19.63
N HIS A 136 -1.24 1.06 19.77
CA HIS A 136 0.21 1.12 19.65
C HIS A 136 0.92 0.27 20.73
N VAL A 137 0.43 0.31 21.96
CA VAL A 137 0.97 -0.53 23.05
C VAL A 137 0.75 -2.01 22.73
N THR A 138 -0.44 -2.38 22.26
CA THR A 138 -0.75 -3.76 21.87
C THR A 138 0.13 -4.24 20.72
N LYS A 139 0.30 -3.44 19.66
CA LYS A 139 1.21 -3.71 18.54
C LYS A 139 2.63 -3.98 19.04
N LYS A 140 3.14 -3.10 19.89
CA LYS A 140 4.49 -3.22 20.47
C LYS A 140 4.68 -4.52 21.25
N HIS A 141 3.71 -4.89 22.10
CA HIS A 141 3.78 -6.15 22.88
C HIS A 141 3.72 -7.37 21.97
N LEU A 142 2.84 -7.34 20.97
CA LEU A 142 2.67 -8.46 20.04
C LEU A 142 3.92 -8.68 19.19
N LEU A 143 4.49 -7.62 18.60
CA LEU A 143 5.73 -7.74 17.83
C LEU A 143 6.93 -8.14 18.71
N ASN A 144 6.98 -7.69 19.97
CA ASN A 144 8.03 -8.12 20.89
C ASN A 144 7.90 -9.61 21.26
N PHE A 145 6.69 -10.09 21.52
CA PHE A 145 6.41 -11.51 21.71
C PHE A 145 6.84 -12.34 20.51
N ILE A 146 6.47 -11.93 19.30
CA ILE A 146 6.84 -12.61 18.05
C ILE A 146 8.36 -12.72 17.91
N ARG A 147 9.06 -11.61 18.15
CA ARG A 147 10.53 -11.57 18.09
C ARG A 147 11.18 -12.51 19.10
N ILE A 148 10.67 -12.58 20.33
CA ILE A 148 11.24 -13.42 21.39
C ILE A 148 10.93 -14.90 21.15
N LYS A 149 9.69 -15.20 20.76
CA LYS A 149 9.21 -16.59 20.66
C LYS A 149 9.57 -17.26 19.34
N TYR A 150 9.39 -16.52 18.22
CA TYR A 150 9.52 -17.06 16.87
C TYR A 150 10.78 -16.58 16.14
N HIS A 151 11.57 -15.66 16.73
CA HIS A 151 12.81 -15.11 16.17
C HIS A 151 12.65 -14.44 14.81
N VAL A 152 11.45 -13.88 14.52
CA VAL A 152 11.13 -13.11 13.32
C VAL A 152 10.69 -11.69 13.68
N SER A 153 10.77 -10.75 12.71
CA SER A 153 10.38 -9.35 12.92
C SER A 153 8.88 -9.11 12.84
N ASP A 154 8.15 -9.99 12.13
CA ASP A 154 6.71 -9.91 11.92
C ASP A 154 6.14 -11.33 11.73
N TYR A 155 4.81 -11.48 11.72
CA TYR A 155 4.17 -12.79 11.67
C TYR A 155 3.00 -12.80 10.70
N ASP A 156 2.89 -13.87 9.90
CA ASP A 156 1.83 -14.04 8.92
C ASP A 156 0.48 -14.26 9.62
N LEU A 157 -0.55 -13.52 9.19
CA LEU A 157 -1.89 -13.62 9.77
C LEU A 157 -2.53 -15.00 9.54
N THR A 158 -2.17 -15.66 8.45
CA THR A 158 -2.68 -17.00 8.14
C THR A 158 -2.06 -18.08 9.03
N ALA A 159 -0.91 -17.79 9.65
CA ALA A 159 -0.22 -18.68 10.58
C ALA A 159 -0.67 -18.52 12.04
N ILE A 160 -1.55 -17.53 12.32
CA ILE A 160 -2.10 -17.34 13.66
C ILE A 160 -3.09 -18.46 13.97
N ASP A 161 -2.72 -19.31 14.87
CA ASP A 161 -3.55 -20.40 15.35
C ASP A 161 -3.97 -20.22 16.84
N LYS A 162 -4.68 -21.17 17.36
CA LYS A 162 -5.12 -21.18 18.77
C LYS A 162 -3.93 -21.21 19.73
N ALA A 163 -2.85 -21.92 19.38
CA ALA A 163 -1.65 -22.02 20.21
C ALA A 163 -0.97 -20.65 20.31
N PHE A 164 -0.82 -19.93 19.19
CA PHE A 164 -0.28 -18.56 19.16
C PHE A 164 -1.01 -17.63 20.16
N VAL A 165 -2.35 -17.68 20.17
CA VAL A 165 -3.17 -16.82 21.05
C VAL A 165 -2.92 -17.16 22.52
N TYR A 166 -2.86 -18.45 22.90
CA TYR A 166 -2.58 -18.86 24.27
C TYR A 166 -1.16 -18.48 24.71
N GLU A 167 -0.17 -18.64 23.83
CA GLU A 167 1.22 -18.30 24.12
C GLU A 167 1.40 -16.79 24.28
N PHE A 168 0.73 -15.99 23.46
CA PHE A 168 0.71 -14.54 23.63
C PHE A 168 0.05 -14.11 24.94
N TYR A 169 -1.05 -14.76 25.32
CA TYR A 169 -1.69 -14.49 26.60
C TYR A 169 -0.76 -14.82 27.78
N ALA A 170 -0.08 -15.97 27.76
CA ALA A 170 0.89 -16.35 28.77
C ALA A 170 2.06 -15.36 28.86
N TYR A 171 2.58 -14.89 27.70
CA TYR A 171 3.59 -13.83 27.64
C TYR A 171 3.12 -12.54 28.34
N LEU A 172 1.88 -12.11 28.10
CA LEU A 172 1.33 -10.91 28.74
C LEU A 172 1.18 -11.08 30.28
N GLN A 173 0.83 -12.26 30.76
CA GLN A 173 0.76 -12.55 32.18
C GLN A 173 2.17 -12.47 32.83
N GLY A 174 3.17 -13.06 32.22
CA GLY A 174 4.56 -12.96 32.68
C GLY A 174 5.08 -11.51 32.71
N TYR A 175 4.69 -10.68 31.73
CA TYR A 175 5.06 -9.26 31.67
C TYR A 175 4.42 -8.43 32.78
N LYS A 176 3.17 -8.74 33.20
CA LYS A 176 2.49 -8.07 34.32
C LYS A 176 3.13 -8.40 35.66
N ILE A 177 3.54 -9.66 35.85
CA ILE A 177 4.17 -10.12 37.10
C ILE A 177 5.53 -9.44 37.30
N GLY A 178 6.33 -9.23 36.23
CA GLY A 178 7.62 -8.56 36.31
C GLY A 178 7.54 -7.04 36.62
N ARG A 179 6.39 -6.39 36.49
CA ARG A 179 6.19 -4.98 36.85
C ARG A 179 5.65 -4.74 38.25
N ALA A 180 5.16 -5.78 38.92
CA ALA A 180 4.64 -5.66 40.30
C ALA A 180 5.74 -5.66 41.38
N HIS A 181 7.03 -5.74 40.98
CA HIS A 181 8.17 -5.77 41.88
C HIS A 181 9.18 -4.65 41.64
N VAL A 182 8.71 -3.44 41.27
CA VAL A 182 9.53 -2.22 41.30
C VAL A 182 8.79 -1.14 42.04
#